data_d137bd3c50e73393f1ebfd59a5c62c95
#
_entry.id   d137bd3c50e73393f1ebfd59a5c62c95
#
_cell.length_a   1.000
_cell.length_b   1.000
_cell.length_c   1.000
_cell.angle_alpha   90.00
_cell.angle_beta   90.00
_cell.angle_gamma   90.00
#
_symmetry.space_group_name_H-M   'P 1'
#
loop_
_entity.id
_entity.type
_entity.pdbx_description
1 polymer ?
#
loop_
_entity_poly.entity_id
_entity_poly.type
_entity_poly.pdbx_seq_one_letter_code
_entity_poly.pdbx_strand_id
1 'polypeptide(L)'
;MASSWQESEIISNLFVGDLQDAQKFDGTIISVLPDVPEGEPPQAVHMPFLAEGLVTLDRTATLIDDELAKGNRVLVHCEEGCERAPLVVAWFLKTKRGKTLDEAYALLKSKRPIVEDRRRWLGIHGR
;
A
#
# COMPACT_ATOMS: atom_id res chain seq x y z
N MET A 1 -0.41 -15.24 -18.68
CA MET A 1 0.21 -15.84 -17.53
C MET A 1 0.13 -14.89 -16.34
N ALA A 2 -0.24 -15.41 -15.20
CA ALA A 2 -0.29 -14.59 -14.01
C ALA A 2 1.10 -14.03 -13.68
N SER A 3 1.12 -12.88 -13.04
CA SER A 3 2.37 -12.32 -12.54
C SER A 3 3.08 -13.37 -11.69
N SER A 4 4.39 -13.45 -11.79
CA SER A 4 5.20 -14.29 -10.92
C SER A 4 5.22 -13.77 -9.48
N TRP A 5 4.77 -12.54 -9.26
CA TRP A 5 4.75 -11.92 -7.96
C TRP A 5 3.40 -12.07 -7.29
N GLN A 6 3.40 -12.70 -6.13
CA GLN A 6 2.24 -12.69 -5.23
C GLN A 6 2.38 -11.49 -4.30
N GLU A 7 1.39 -11.31 -3.41
CA GLU A 7 1.50 -10.27 -2.39
C GLU A 7 2.77 -10.46 -1.57
N SER A 8 3.38 -9.37 -1.19
CA SER A 8 4.62 -9.36 -0.42
C SER A 8 4.36 -8.81 0.96
N GLU A 9 4.75 -9.55 1.98
CA GLU A 9 4.69 -9.07 3.37
C GLU A 9 5.85 -8.13 3.64
N ILE A 10 5.53 -6.89 3.94
CA ILE A 10 6.54 -5.84 4.14
C ILE A 10 6.98 -5.77 5.60
N ILE A 11 6.03 -5.71 6.50
CA ILE A 11 6.20 -5.92 7.93
C ILE A 11 5.12 -6.88 8.37
N SER A 12 5.18 -7.35 9.62
CA SER A 12 4.22 -8.34 10.11
C SER A 12 2.79 -7.90 9.83
N ASN A 13 2.04 -8.74 9.11
CA ASN A 13 0.63 -8.57 8.75
C ASN A 13 0.33 -7.45 7.74
N LEU A 14 1.33 -6.75 7.22
CA LEU A 14 1.12 -5.71 6.21
C LEU A 14 1.71 -6.14 4.88
N PHE A 15 0.86 -6.24 3.86
CA PHE A 15 1.19 -6.77 2.55
C PHE A 15 0.95 -5.72 1.46
N VAL A 16 1.73 -5.81 0.39
CA VAL A 16 1.54 -5.06 -0.86
C VAL A 16 1.31 -6.06 -1.97
N GLY A 17 0.35 -5.77 -2.84
CA GLY A 17 0.03 -6.66 -3.95
C GLY A 17 -0.75 -5.99 -5.06
N ASP A 18 -1.22 -6.82 -5.99
CA ASP A 18 -2.03 -6.39 -7.14
C ASP A 18 -3.50 -6.77 -6.95
N LEU A 19 -4.32 -6.50 -7.99
CA LEU A 19 -5.74 -6.81 -7.93
C LEU A 19 -6.00 -8.31 -7.77
N GLN A 20 -5.22 -9.16 -8.43
CA GLN A 20 -5.39 -10.62 -8.31
C GLN A 20 -5.11 -11.09 -6.89
N ASP A 21 -4.10 -10.51 -6.25
CA ASP A 21 -3.81 -10.79 -4.84
C ASP A 21 -4.99 -10.38 -3.96
N ALA A 22 -5.59 -9.22 -4.24
CA ALA A 22 -6.75 -8.74 -3.48
C ALA A 22 -7.93 -9.70 -3.58
N GLN A 23 -8.14 -10.31 -4.74
CA GLN A 23 -9.26 -11.25 -4.95
C GLN A 23 -9.15 -12.51 -4.11
N LYS A 24 -7.95 -12.83 -3.62
CA LYS A 24 -7.68 -14.05 -2.85
C LYS A 24 -7.29 -13.77 -1.40
N PHE A 25 -7.09 -12.51 -1.06
CA PHE A 25 -6.54 -12.16 0.25
C PHE A 25 -7.57 -12.37 1.36
N ASP A 26 -7.11 -12.99 2.44
CA ASP A 26 -7.90 -13.17 3.65
C ASP A 26 -7.45 -12.11 4.67
N GLY A 27 -8.27 -11.08 4.83
CA GLY A 27 -7.98 -9.97 5.72
C GLY A 27 -8.56 -8.67 5.21
N THR A 28 -8.07 -7.57 5.74
CA THR A 28 -8.50 -6.24 5.32
C THR A 28 -7.83 -5.86 4.01
N ILE A 29 -8.63 -5.45 3.04
CA ILE A 29 -8.16 -5.08 1.70
C ILE A 29 -8.36 -3.59 1.50
N ILE A 30 -7.29 -2.89 1.15
CA ILE A 30 -7.31 -1.45 0.88
C ILE A 30 -6.89 -1.22 -0.56
N SER A 31 -7.79 -0.67 -1.36
CA SER A 31 -7.50 -0.30 -2.75
C SER A 31 -7.12 1.16 -2.82
N VAL A 32 -5.94 1.44 -3.35
CA VAL A 32 -5.45 2.82 -3.50
C VAL A 32 -5.46 3.29 -4.94
N LEU A 33 -6.17 2.55 -5.79
CA LEU A 33 -6.39 2.97 -7.18
C LEU A 33 -7.30 4.20 -7.24
N PRO A 34 -7.13 5.07 -8.25
CA PRO A 34 -8.02 6.23 -8.39
C PRO A 34 -9.48 5.84 -8.56
N ASP A 35 -9.75 4.78 -9.31
CA ASP A 35 -11.10 4.27 -9.54
C ASP A 35 -11.21 2.83 -9.04
N VAL A 36 -12.43 2.40 -8.77
CA VAL A 36 -12.69 1.02 -8.38
C VAL A 36 -12.58 0.15 -9.64
N PRO A 37 -11.62 -0.76 -9.70
CA PRO A 37 -11.47 -1.60 -10.89
C PRO A 37 -12.53 -2.68 -10.95
N GLU A 38 -12.78 -3.17 -12.16
CA GLU A 38 -13.58 -4.37 -12.35
C GLU A 38 -12.90 -5.54 -11.64
N GLY A 39 -13.66 -6.31 -10.90
CA GLY A 39 -13.13 -7.43 -10.13
C GLY A 39 -12.65 -7.08 -8.74
N GLU A 40 -12.80 -5.81 -8.32
CA GLU A 40 -12.48 -5.42 -6.94
C GLU A 40 -13.36 -6.19 -5.97
N PRO A 41 -12.78 -6.84 -4.94
CA PRO A 41 -13.61 -7.49 -3.90
C PRO A 41 -14.57 -6.49 -3.27
N PRO A 42 -15.85 -6.88 -3.09
CA PRO A 42 -16.86 -5.92 -2.55
C PRO A 42 -16.52 -5.43 -1.15
N GLN A 43 -15.78 -6.20 -0.37
CA GLN A 43 -15.38 -5.83 0.98
C GLN A 43 -14.17 -4.89 1.03
N ALA A 44 -13.52 -4.63 -0.11
CA ALA A 44 -12.35 -3.77 -0.14
C ALA A 44 -12.71 -2.33 0.23
N VAL A 45 -11.86 -1.70 1.02
CA VAL A 45 -11.98 -0.29 1.35
C VAL A 45 -11.27 0.51 0.28
N HIS A 46 -11.99 1.40 -0.39
CA HIS A 46 -11.41 2.23 -1.45
C HIS A 46 -10.89 3.52 -0.85
N MET A 47 -9.56 3.66 -0.86
CA MET A 47 -8.84 4.84 -0.36
C MET A 47 -7.95 5.37 -1.47
N PRO A 48 -8.53 6.07 -2.47
CA PRO A 48 -7.77 6.41 -3.68
C PRO A 48 -6.60 7.33 -3.37
N PHE A 49 -5.42 6.94 -3.86
CA PHE A 49 -4.27 7.82 -3.82
C PHE A 49 -4.35 8.79 -5.00
N LEU A 50 -4.46 10.07 -4.66
CA LEU A 50 -4.42 11.16 -5.63
C LEU A 50 -3.19 12.00 -5.28
N ALA A 51 -2.39 12.30 -6.30
CA ALA A 51 -1.08 12.96 -6.11
C ALA A 51 -1.18 14.33 -5.40
N GLU A 52 -2.37 14.89 -5.32
CA GLU A 52 -2.57 16.25 -4.81
C GLU A 52 -2.92 16.31 -3.34
N GLY A 53 -3.18 15.19 -2.69
CA GLY A 53 -3.71 15.24 -1.33
C GLY A 53 -3.04 14.31 -0.35
N LEU A 54 -2.42 14.89 0.68
CA LEU A 54 -1.89 14.09 1.77
C LEU A 54 -2.97 13.64 2.75
N VAL A 55 -4.17 14.26 2.71
CA VAL A 55 -5.25 13.90 3.63
C VAL A 55 -5.65 12.44 3.50
N THR A 56 -5.81 11.98 2.25
CA THR A 56 -6.15 10.58 2.00
C THR A 56 -5.01 9.65 2.43
N LEU A 57 -3.76 10.05 2.19
CA LEU A 57 -2.61 9.28 2.64
C LEU A 57 -2.59 9.13 4.16
N ASP A 58 -2.85 10.22 4.88
CA ASP A 58 -2.87 10.19 6.34
C ASP A 58 -4.01 9.31 6.85
N ARG A 59 -5.18 9.40 6.24
CA ARG A 59 -6.33 8.54 6.59
C ARG A 59 -6.02 7.08 6.33
N THR A 60 -5.40 6.79 5.19
CA THR A 60 -5.02 5.42 4.85
C THR A 60 -3.98 4.88 5.83
N ALA A 61 -2.98 5.70 6.18
CA ALA A 61 -1.97 5.31 7.16
C ALA A 61 -2.60 5.01 8.52
N THR A 62 -3.58 5.82 8.94
CA THR A 62 -4.30 5.59 10.19
C THR A 62 -5.12 4.31 10.13
N LEU A 63 -5.81 4.06 9.02
CA LEU A 63 -6.57 2.83 8.84
C LEU A 63 -5.66 1.60 8.91
N ILE A 64 -4.52 1.64 8.24
CA ILE A 64 -3.55 0.54 8.31
C ILE A 64 -3.13 0.30 9.75
N ASP A 65 -2.78 1.38 10.45
CA ASP A 65 -2.32 1.29 11.84
C ASP A 65 -3.38 0.68 12.75
N ASP A 66 -4.62 1.13 12.62
CA ASP A 66 -5.75 0.64 13.41
C ASP A 66 -5.99 -0.86 13.14
N GLU A 67 -5.96 -1.27 11.88
CA GLU A 67 -6.18 -2.68 11.52
C GLU A 67 -5.07 -3.59 12.02
N LEU A 68 -3.83 -3.14 11.91
CA LEU A 68 -2.69 -3.89 12.44
C LEU A 68 -2.77 -4.00 13.97
N ALA A 69 -3.21 -2.94 14.64
CA ALA A 69 -3.37 -2.95 16.09
C ALA A 69 -4.42 -3.95 16.55
N LYS A 70 -5.41 -4.24 15.72
CA LYS A 70 -6.43 -5.26 15.99
C LYS A 70 -5.94 -6.67 15.69
N GLY A 71 -4.75 -6.83 15.17
CA GLY A 71 -4.20 -8.12 14.78
C GLY A 71 -4.65 -8.59 13.40
N ASN A 72 -5.26 -7.72 12.61
CA ASN A 72 -5.73 -8.08 11.27
C ASN A 72 -4.58 -8.07 10.27
N ARG A 73 -4.71 -8.95 9.27
CA ARG A 73 -3.84 -8.91 8.09
C ARG A 73 -4.37 -7.84 7.15
N VAL A 74 -3.47 -7.04 6.59
CA VAL A 74 -3.84 -5.91 5.72
C VAL A 74 -3.12 -6.02 4.40
N LEU A 75 -3.85 -5.95 3.31
CA LEU A 75 -3.28 -5.84 1.96
C LEU A 75 -3.58 -4.46 1.41
N VAL A 76 -2.54 -3.75 1.00
CA VAL A 76 -2.67 -2.51 0.23
C VAL A 76 -2.37 -2.85 -1.21
N HIS A 77 -3.32 -2.63 -2.10
CA HIS A 77 -3.13 -2.98 -3.50
C HIS A 77 -3.38 -1.81 -4.45
N CYS A 78 -2.68 -1.87 -5.57
CA CYS A 78 -2.93 -1.05 -6.74
C CYS A 78 -2.96 -1.98 -7.95
N GLU A 79 -2.67 -1.47 -9.15
CA GLU A 79 -2.77 -2.31 -10.34
C GLU A 79 -1.76 -3.45 -10.31
N GLU A 80 -0.47 -3.13 -10.13
CA GLU A 80 0.61 -4.13 -10.14
C GLU A 80 1.33 -4.27 -8.80
N GLY A 81 0.99 -3.42 -7.83
CA GLY A 81 1.65 -3.43 -6.54
C GLY A 81 3.08 -2.94 -6.58
N CYS A 82 3.41 -2.06 -7.53
CA CYS A 82 4.77 -1.56 -7.67
C CYS A 82 4.91 -0.04 -7.52
N GLU A 83 3.81 0.71 -7.64
CA GLU A 83 3.88 2.18 -7.61
C GLU A 83 3.05 2.81 -6.50
N ARG A 84 1.72 2.81 -6.61
CA ARG A 84 0.83 3.49 -5.64
C ARG A 84 0.80 2.80 -4.28
N ALA A 85 0.60 1.50 -4.27
CA ALA A 85 0.52 0.76 -3.01
C ALA A 85 1.83 0.88 -2.22
N PRO A 86 3.01 0.70 -2.83
CA PRO A 86 4.25 0.93 -2.09
C PRO A 86 4.40 2.35 -1.56
N LEU A 87 3.97 3.36 -2.32
CA LEU A 87 4.06 4.75 -1.85
C LEU A 87 3.19 4.97 -0.62
N VAL A 88 1.97 4.43 -0.61
CA VAL A 88 1.07 4.52 0.53
C VAL A 88 1.68 3.82 1.75
N VAL A 89 2.27 2.65 1.55
CA VAL A 89 2.91 1.91 2.64
C VAL A 89 4.18 2.65 3.12
N ALA A 90 4.94 3.25 2.21
CA ALA A 90 6.09 4.07 2.60
C ALA A 90 5.65 5.25 3.48
N TRP A 91 4.56 5.90 3.12
CA TRP A 91 4.00 6.99 3.93
C TRP A 91 3.56 6.51 5.32
N PHE A 92 2.91 5.34 5.38
CA PHE A 92 2.56 4.70 6.64
C PHE A 92 3.81 4.45 7.50
N LEU A 93 4.85 3.87 6.91
CA LEU A 93 6.09 3.57 7.64
C LEU A 93 6.75 4.85 8.17
N LYS A 94 6.68 5.93 7.38
CA LYS A 94 7.22 7.23 7.80
C LYS A 94 6.40 7.82 8.95
N THR A 95 5.08 7.88 8.81
CA THR A 95 4.23 8.62 9.75
C THR A 95 3.88 7.82 11.00
N LYS A 96 3.82 6.50 10.91
CA LYS A 96 3.39 5.63 12.02
C LYS A 96 4.48 4.75 12.59
N ARG A 97 5.62 4.61 11.91
CA ARG A 97 6.73 3.76 12.36
C ARG A 97 8.06 4.50 12.46
N GLY A 98 8.06 5.81 12.23
CA GLY A 98 9.25 6.63 12.42
C GLY A 98 10.38 6.40 11.43
N LYS A 99 10.11 5.78 10.28
CA LYS A 99 11.12 5.55 9.27
C LYS A 99 11.27 6.77 8.36
N THR A 100 12.47 6.95 7.80
CA THR A 100 12.63 7.89 6.69
C THR A 100 12.05 7.25 5.42
N LEU A 101 11.77 8.06 4.40
CA LEU A 101 11.32 7.50 3.11
C LEU A 101 12.40 6.62 2.50
N ASP A 102 13.68 6.96 2.66
CA ASP A 102 14.77 6.10 2.18
C ASP A 102 14.72 4.72 2.84
N GLU A 103 14.54 4.68 4.15
CA GLU A 103 14.44 3.43 4.90
C GLU A 103 13.19 2.64 4.49
N ALA A 104 12.07 3.33 4.34
CA ALA A 104 10.82 2.69 3.94
C ALA A 104 10.93 2.04 2.55
N TYR A 105 11.48 2.77 1.58
CA TYR A 105 11.65 2.22 0.23
C TYR A 105 12.72 1.12 0.18
N ALA A 106 13.77 1.23 0.97
CA ALA A 106 14.75 0.15 1.06
C ALA A 106 14.09 -1.14 1.55
N LEU A 107 13.25 -1.04 2.58
CA LEU A 107 12.50 -2.18 3.10
C LEU A 107 11.54 -2.74 2.04
N LEU A 108 10.76 -1.87 1.41
CA LEU A 108 9.81 -2.28 0.38
C LEU A 108 10.51 -3.03 -0.76
N LYS A 109 11.61 -2.49 -1.27
CA LYS A 109 12.35 -3.11 -2.36
C LYS A 109 12.99 -4.44 -1.94
N SER A 110 13.40 -4.56 -0.68
CA SER A 110 13.95 -5.82 -0.19
C SER A 110 12.92 -6.93 -0.15
N LYS A 111 11.65 -6.60 0.07
CA LYS A 111 10.55 -7.58 0.14
C LYS A 111 9.85 -7.77 -1.20
N ARG A 112 9.84 -6.74 -2.04
CA ARG A 112 9.17 -6.75 -3.32
C ARG A 112 10.03 -5.99 -4.35
N PRO A 113 10.98 -6.69 -5.01
CA PRO A 113 11.97 -6.03 -5.88
C PRO A 113 11.40 -5.23 -7.04
N ILE A 114 10.16 -5.49 -7.45
CA ILE A 114 9.51 -4.73 -8.53
C ILE A 114 9.04 -3.34 -8.10
N VAL A 115 9.13 -3.00 -6.80
CA VAL A 115 8.72 -1.70 -6.30
C VAL A 115 9.51 -0.58 -6.96
N GLU A 116 8.79 0.44 -7.41
CA GLU A 116 9.38 1.66 -7.93
C GLU A 116 9.17 2.80 -6.94
N ASP A 117 10.22 3.57 -6.69
CA ASP A 117 10.16 4.71 -5.78
C ASP A 117 9.46 5.86 -6.47
N ARG A 118 8.27 6.18 -6.01
CA ARG A 118 7.46 7.28 -6.54
C ARG A 118 7.27 8.41 -5.52
N ARG A 119 8.20 8.57 -4.60
CA ARG A 119 8.10 9.61 -3.56
C ARG A 119 7.93 11.01 -4.15
N ARG A 120 8.39 11.24 -5.37
CA ARG A 120 8.21 12.53 -6.04
C ARG A 120 6.74 12.88 -6.25
N TRP A 121 5.85 11.89 -6.23
CA TRP A 121 4.42 12.13 -6.34
C TRP A 121 3.84 12.82 -5.10
N LEU A 122 4.58 12.83 -4.01
CA LEU A 122 4.22 13.57 -2.79
C LEU A 122 4.50 15.07 -2.93
N GLY A 123 5.20 15.48 -3.96
CA GLY A 123 5.60 16.85 -4.15
C GLY A 123 6.51 17.34 -3.04
N ILE A 124 6.37 18.59 -2.65
CA ILE A 124 7.19 19.16 -1.58
C ILE A 124 6.90 18.53 -0.23
N HIS A 125 5.73 17.91 -0.06
CA HIS A 125 5.29 17.30 1.19
C HIS A 125 5.97 15.96 1.47
N GLY A 126 6.58 15.36 0.47
CA GLY A 126 7.27 14.07 0.61
C GLY A 126 8.69 14.16 1.11
N ARG A 127 9.17 15.35 1.39
CA ARG A 127 10.55 15.58 1.80
C ARG A 127 10.75 15.38 3.29
#